data_31fbbc9cb2805989973aa5d8a2eb589d
#
_entry.id   31fbbc9cb2805989973aa5d8a2eb589d
#
_cell.length_a   1.000
_cell.length_b   1.000
_cell.length_c   1.000
_cell.angle_alpha   90.00
_cell.angle_beta   90.00
_cell.angle_gamma   90.00
#
_symmetry.space_group_name_H-M   'P 1'
#
loop_
_entity.id
_entity.type
_entity.pdbx_description
1 polymer ?
#
loop_
_entity_poly.entity_id
_entity_poly.type
_entity_poly.pdbx_seq_one_letter_code
_entity_poly.pdbx_strand_id
1 'polypeptide(L)'
;MARGVNKVILVGGVKAKPEIKNFQDGTSYTRLDLATNKEWKDKEGKPQSKTEWHRVVLFGGLADVAVRWLDSGSQIYLEGELQTRKWQDKDGIDRWTTEIRANEMTMLGSSKN
;
A
#
# COMPACT_ATOMS: atom_id res chain seq x y z
N MET A 1 11.79 -10.72 -27.00
CA MET A 1 11.29 -10.67 -25.62
C MET A 1 10.13 -9.70 -25.54
N ALA A 2 9.02 -10.14 -24.97
CA ALA A 2 7.86 -9.28 -24.80
C ALA A 2 8.10 -8.26 -23.71
N ARG A 3 7.62 -7.05 -23.94
CA ARG A 3 7.62 -5.99 -22.93
C ARG A 3 6.24 -5.87 -22.34
N GLY A 4 6.20 -5.63 -21.06
CA GLY A 4 4.93 -5.47 -20.37
C GLY A 4 4.86 -4.16 -19.60
N VAL A 5 3.68 -3.89 -19.08
CA VAL A 5 3.45 -2.75 -18.19
C VAL A 5 3.03 -3.32 -16.84
N ASN A 6 3.67 -2.82 -15.79
CA ASN A 6 3.31 -3.17 -14.43
C ASN A 6 3.23 -1.86 -13.65
N LYS A 7 2.02 -1.34 -13.52
CA LYS A 7 1.82 -0.05 -12.89
C LYS A 7 0.54 -0.06 -12.07
N VAL A 8 0.64 0.44 -10.85
CA VAL A 8 -0.47 0.58 -9.93
C VAL A 8 -0.59 2.05 -9.56
N ILE A 9 -1.80 2.57 -9.63
CA ILE A 9 -2.12 3.93 -9.22
C ILE A 9 -3.26 3.84 -8.22
N LEU A 10 -3.05 4.39 -7.02
CA LEU A 10 -4.06 4.35 -5.97
C LEU A 10 -4.19 5.72 -5.31
N VAL A 11 -5.43 6.06 -4.96
CA VAL A 11 -5.74 7.15 -4.05
C VAL A 11 -6.58 6.55 -2.94
N GLY A 12 -6.15 6.69 -1.70
CA GLY A 12 -6.89 6.08 -0.61
C GLY A 12 -6.42 6.54 0.75
N GLY A 13 -6.96 5.90 1.77
CA GLY A 13 -6.68 6.24 3.16
C GLY A 13 -5.77 5.23 3.83
N VAL A 14 -4.86 5.74 4.62
CA VAL A 14 -3.91 4.94 5.39
C VAL A 14 -4.61 4.39 6.62
N LYS A 15 -4.49 3.07 6.84
CA LYS A 15 -5.13 2.41 7.97
C LYS A 15 -4.55 2.82 9.31
N ALA A 16 -3.23 2.80 9.41
CA ALA A 16 -2.54 3.07 10.67
C ALA A 16 -1.22 3.75 10.40
N LYS A 17 -0.70 4.43 11.41
CA LYS A 17 0.60 5.09 11.30
C LYS A 17 1.66 4.05 10.94
N PRO A 18 2.41 4.25 9.83
CA PRO A 18 3.47 3.31 9.48
C PRO A 18 4.66 3.43 10.42
N GLU A 19 5.38 2.32 10.58
CA GLU A 19 6.56 2.27 11.42
C GLU A 19 7.78 1.96 10.58
N ILE A 20 8.89 2.60 10.88
CA ILE A 20 10.14 2.36 10.15
C ILE A 20 10.74 1.03 10.57
N LYS A 21 11.25 0.31 9.59
CA LYS A 21 11.98 -0.93 9.79
C LYS A 21 13.28 -0.86 8.99
N ASN A 22 14.24 -1.65 9.39
CA ASN A 22 15.54 -1.66 8.72
C ASN A 22 15.93 -3.08 8.36
N PHE A 23 16.52 -3.22 7.17
CA PHE A 23 17.21 -4.45 6.80
C PHE A 23 18.58 -4.49 7.47
N GLN A 24 19.21 -5.66 7.41
CA GLN A 24 20.55 -5.84 8.00
C GLN A 24 21.58 -4.90 7.38
N ASP A 25 21.41 -4.53 6.11
CA ASP A 25 22.33 -3.62 5.42
C ASP A 25 22.09 -2.13 5.76
N GLY A 26 21.11 -1.85 6.63
CA GLY A 26 20.81 -0.48 7.04
C GLY A 26 19.74 0.21 6.18
N THR A 27 19.30 -0.40 5.11
CA THR A 27 18.25 0.17 4.27
C THR A 27 16.93 0.19 5.04
N SER A 28 16.24 1.32 5.01
CA SER A 28 14.96 1.45 5.68
C SER A 28 13.80 1.08 4.77
N TYR A 29 12.74 0.59 5.38
CA TYR A 29 11.49 0.32 4.68
C TYR A 29 10.32 0.44 5.64
N THR A 30 9.14 0.57 5.10
CA THR A 30 7.91 0.50 5.89
C THR A 30 6.82 -0.15 5.07
N ARG A 31 5.83 -0.67 5.75
CA ARG A 31 4.62 -1.24 5.13
C ARG A 31 3.42 -0.51 5.65
N LEU A 32 2.45 -0.33 4.77
CA LEU A 32 1.17 0.22 5.19
C LEU A 32 0.05 -0.46 4.42
N ASP A 33 -1.14 -0.41 5.00
CA ASP A 33 -2.36 -0.85 4.35
C ASP A 33 -3.12 0.39 3.90
N LEU A 34 -3.46 0.41 2.62
CA LEU A 34 -4.17 1.52 2.01
C LEU A 34 -5.57 1.06 1.62
N ALA A 35 -6.57 1.79 2.06
CA ALA A 35 -7.96 1.47 1.76
C ALA A 35 -8.45 2.26 0.57
N THR A 36 -9.06 1.58 -0.38
CA THR A 36 -9.83 2.23 -1.43
C THR A 36 -11.28 1.77 -1.29
N ASN A 37 -12.19 2.72 -1.35
CA ASN A 37 -13.62 2.45 -1.17
C ASN A 37 -14.33 2.56 -2.50
N LYS A 38 -15.22 1.61 -2.75
CA LYS A 38 -16.07 1.63 -3.92
C LYS A 38 -17.52 1.65 -3.46
N GLU A 39 -18.31 2.53 -4.04
CA GLU A 39 -19.72 2.63 -3.76
C GLU A 39 -20.50 2.47 -5.06
N TRP A 40 -21.59 1.72 -4.99
CA TRP A 40 -22.45 1.53 -6.16
C TRP A 40 -23.86 1.22 -5.67
N LYS A 41 -24.79 1.18 -6.59
CA LYS A 41 -26.15 0.73 -6.30
C LYS A 41 -26.39 -0.62 -6.96
N ASP A 42 -27.08 -1.50 -6.26
CA ASP A 42 -27.43 -2.80 -6.81
C ASP A 42 -28.62 -2.66 -7.78
N LYS A 43 -29.09 -3.79 -8.30
CA LYS A 43 -30.20 -3.81 -9.25
C LYS A 43 -31.50 -3.25 -8.67
N GLU A 44 -31.63 -3.30 -7.36
CA GLU A 44 -32.80 -2.78 -6.66
C GLU A 44 -32.66 -1.34 -6.22
N GLY A 45 -31.54 -0.70 -6.59
CA GLY A 45 -31.25 0.69 -6.22
C GLY A 45 -30.73 0.88 -4.82
N LYS A 46 -30.37 -0.19 -4.12
CA LYS A 46 -29.85 -0.08 -2.76
C LYS A 46 -28.36 0.26 -2.78
N PRO A 47 -27.94 1.21 -1.92
CA PRO A 47 -26.52 1.54 -1.83
C PRO A 47 -25.70 0.36 -1.33
N GLN A 48 -24.56 0.13 -1.99
CA GLN A 48 -23.60 -0.88 -1.59
C GLN A 48 -22.23 -0.23 -1.49
N SER A 49 -21.37 -0.78 -0.64
CA SER A 49 -20.01 -0.30 -0.53
C SER A 49 -19.07 -1.46 -0.26
N LYS A 50 -17.84 -1.30 -0.70
CA LYS A 50 -16.80 -2.28 -0.47
C LYS A 50 -15.47 -1.56 -0.28
N THR A 51 -14.72 -2.00 0.71
CA THR A 51 -13.36 -1.51 0.94
C THR A 51 -12.37 -2.57 0.48
N GLU A 52 -11.43 -2.15 -0.36
CA GLU A 52 -10.32 -2.99 -0.77
C GLU A 52 -9.09 -2.52 -0.02
N TRP A 53 -8.39 -3.45 0.62
CA TRP A 53 -7.15 -3.15 1.35
C TRP A 53 -5.97 -3.55 0.50
N HIS A 54 -5.07 -2.60 0.29
CA HIS A 54 -3.87 -2.80 -0.53
C HIS A 54 -2.65 -2.77 0.37
N ARG A 55 -1.82 -3.80 0.24
CA ARG A 55 -0.57 -3.88 0.99
C ARG A 55 0.52 -3.17 0.21
N VAL A 56 1.09 -2.14 0.80
CA VAL A 56 2.06 -1.26 0.14
C VAL A 56 3.36 -1.27 0.92
N VAL A 57 4.46 -1.36 0.20
CA VAL A 57 5.82 -1.31 0.76
C VAL A 57 6.52 -0.09 0.19
N LEU A 58 7.18 0.67 1.07
CA LEU A 58 7.96 1.84 0.69
C LEU A 58 9.39 1.64 1.18
N PHE A 59 10.36 2.10 0.42
CA PHE A 59 11.77 1.92 0.74
C PHE A 59 12.50 3.25 0.81
N GLY A 60 13.56 3.29 1.60
CA GLY A 60 14.50 4.40 1.65
C GLY A 60 13.86 5.72 2.03
N GLY A 61 14.16 6.77 1.28
CA GLY A 61 13.65 8.10 1.55
C GLY A 61 12.13 8.19 1.53
N LEU A 62 11.49 7.40 0.68
CA LEU A 62 10.03 7.37 0.62
C LEU A 62 9.45 6.78 1.91
N ALA A 63 10.10 5.75 2.44
CA ALA A 63 9.71 5.17 3.73
C ALA A 63 9.86 6.17 4.87
N ASP A 64 10.95 6.91 4.86
CA ASP A 64 11.21 7.92 5.88
C ASP A 64 10.14 9.03 5.87
N VAL A 65 9.77 9.47 4.69
CA VAL A 65 8.70 10.47 4.53
C VAL A 65 7.36 9.92 5.04
N ALA A 66 7.05 8.69 4.67
CA ALA A 66 5.79 8.06 5.09
C ALA A 66 5.69 7.96 6.60
N VAL A 67 6.74 7.49 7.24
CA VAL A 67 6.76 7.34 8.71
C VAL A 67 6.66 8.68 9.41
N ARG A 68 7.28 9.71 8.83
CA ARG A 68 7.31 11.03 9.43
C ARG A 68 5.97 11.76 9.34
N TRP A 69 5.27 11.63 8.23
CA TRP A 69 4.12 12.49 7.94
C TRP A 69 2.76 11.78 7.93
N LEU A 70 2.72 10.46 7.72
CA LEU A 70 1.44 9.76 7.61
C LEU A 70 0.95 9.28 8.97
N ASP A 71 -0.36 9.31 9.11
CA ASP A 71 -1.03 8.82 10.30
C ASP A 71 -2.30 8.08 9.87
N SER A 72 -2.99 7.50 10.82
CA SER A 72 -4.28 6.87 10.56
C SER A 72 -5.24 7.88 9.91
N GLY A 73 -5.82 7.51 8.79
CA GLY A 73 -6.74 8.38 8.07
C GLY A 73 -6.12 9.34 7.08
N SER A 74 -4.79 9.38 6.99
CA SER A 74 -4.13 10.21 5.96
C SER A 74 -4.54 9.76 4.57
N GLN A 75 -4.83 10.72 3.69
CA GLN A 75 -5.18 10.44 2.31
C GLN A 75 -3.94 10.65 1.44
N ILE A 76 -3.64 9.67 0.63
CA ILE A 76 -2.46 9.74 -0.23
C ILE A 76 -2.78 9.26 -1.65
N TYR A 77 -2.00 9.79 -2.58
CA TYR A 77 -1.88 9.28 -3.94
C TYR A 77 -0.57 8.52 -4.01
N LEU A 78 -0.57 7.34 -4.60
CA LEU A 78 0.68 6.64 -4.84
C LEU A 78 0.70 5.99 -6.21
N GLU A 79 1.91 5.83 -6.72
CA GLU A 79 2.19 5.03 -7.90
C GLU A 79 3.21 3.98 -7.52
N GLY A 80 3.08 2.83 -8.11
CA GLY A 80 4.01 1.75 -7.86
C GLY A 80 3.82 0.62 -8.84
N GLU A 81 4.32 -0.53 -8.44
CA GLU A 81 4.21 -1.74 -9.25
C GLU A 81 3.93 -2.93 -8.34
N LEU A 82 3.37 -3.96 -8.93
CA LEU A 82 3.14 -5.22 -8.22
C LEU A 82 4.46 -5.98 -8.14
N GLN A 83 4.77 -6.48 -6.97
CA GLN A 83 5.92 -7.36 -6.74
C GLN A 83 5.49 -8.58 -5.97
N THR A 84 5.91 -9.73 -6.44
CA THR A 84 5.68 -10.99 -5.74
C THR A 84 7.01 -11.47 -5.19
N ARG A 85 7.04 -11.75 -3.90
CA ARG A 85 8.22 -12.31 -3.27
C ARG A 85 7.90 -13.68 -2.70
N LYS A 86 8.90 -14.54 -2.74
CA LYS A 86 8.83 -15.88 -2.18
C LYS A 86 9.45 -15.87 -0.78
N TRP A 87 8.83 -16.57 0.14
CA TRP A 87 9.34 -16.70 1.50
C TRP A 87 8.93 -18.06 2.04
N GLN A 88 9.55 -18.47 3.13
CA GLN A 88 9.21 -19.73 3.78
C GLN A 88 8.58 -19.44 5.12
N ASP A 89 7.51 -20.17 5.42
CA ASP A 89 6.89 -20.07 6.72
C ASP A 89 7.68 -20.91 7.75
N LYS A 90 7.23 -20.90 8.99
CA LYS A 90 7.91 -21.60 10.08
C LYS A 90 7.93 -23.13 9.90
N ASP A 91 7.07 -23.65 9.04
CA ASP A 91 7.04 -25.08 8.72
C ASP A 91 7.88 -25.42 7.50
N GLY A 92 8.60 -24.45 6.95
CA GLY A 92 9.45 -24.66 5.79
C GLY A 92 8.70 -24.70 4.47
N ILE A 93 7.41 -24.35 4.47
CA ILE A 93 6.59 -24.35 3.26
C ILE A 93 6.79 -23.04 2.50
N ASP A 94 7.02 -23.16 1.19
CA ASP A 94 7.17 -22.00 0.33
C ASP A 94 5.86 -21.23 0.21
N ARG A 95 5.93 -19.93 0.41
CA ARG A 95 4.80 -19.03 0.26
C ARG A 95 5.17 -17.89 -0.67
N TRP A 96 4.16 -17.31 -1.30
CA TRP A 96 4.34 -16.16 -2.18
C TRP A 96 3.41 -15.05 -1.72
N THR A 97 3.92 -13.84 -1.68
CA THR A 97 3.14 -12.67 -1.31
C THR A 97 3.29 -11.63 -2.40
N THR A 98 2.17 -11.14 -2.91
CA THR A 98 2.16 -10.04 -3.87
C THR A 98 1.78 -8.77 -3.14
N GLU A 99 2.61 -7.77 -3.28
CA GLU A 99 2.39 -6.46 -2.67
C GLU A 99 2.71 -5.37 -3.67
N ILE A 100 2.37 -4.14 -3.32
CA ILE A 100 2.62 -2.98 -4.17
C ILE A 100 3.87 -2.30 -3.64
N ARG A 101 4.87 -2.17 -4.50
CA ARG A 101 6.06 -1.39 -4.19
C ARG A 101 5.86 0.03 -4.70
N ALA A 102 5.77 0.99 -3.78
CA ALA A 102 5.53 2.38 -4.14
C ALA A 102 6.80 3.01 -4.71
N ASN A 103 6.64 3.73 -5.81
CA ASN A 103 7.70 4.51 -6.44
C ASN A 103 7.54 5.99 -6.15
N GLU A 104 6.31 6.42 -5.91
CA GLU A 104 5.96 7.82 -5.80
C GLU A 104 4.76 7.96 -4.87
N MET A 105 4.77 9.00 -4.05
CA MET A 105 3.68 9.26 -3.11
C MET A 105 3.46 10.76 -2.98
N THR A 106 2.20 11.18 -2.97
CA THR A 106 1.81 12.56 -2.71
C THR A 106 0.76 12.56 -1.61
N MET A 107 0.99 13.36 -0.58
CA MET A 107 0.04 13.50 0.51
C MET A 107 -1.08 14.45 0.09
N LEU A 108 -2.33 14.02 0.30
CA LEU A 108 -3.50 14.78 -0.11
C LEU A 108 -4.24 15.40 1.08
N GLY A 109 -3.82 15.08 2.31
CA GLY A 109 -4.42 15.61 3.51
C GLY A 109 -4.91 14.52 4.45
N SER A 110 -5.77 14.89 5.35
CA SER A 110 -6.32 13.97 6.34
C SER A 110 -7.83 13.83 6.11
N SER A 111 -8.36 12.64 6.39
CA SER A 111 -9.80 12.42 6.38
C SER A 111 -10.49 13.07 7.57
N LYS A 112 -9.73 13.53 8.55
CA LYS A 112 -10.27 14.27 9.69
C LYS A 112 -10.38 15.74 9.33
N ASN A 113 -11.53 16.29 9.57
CA ASN A 113 -11.78 17.71 9.40
C ASN A 113 -11.77 18.42 10.73
#